data_0ff12d92ccab57df34c4d7f64eae27e4
#
_entry.id   0ff12d92ccab57df34c4d7f64eae27e4
#
_cell.length_a   1.000
_cell.length_b   1.000
_cell.length_c   1.000
_cell.angle_alpha   90.00
_cell.angle_beta   90.00
_cell.angle_gamma   90.00
#
_symmetry.space_group_name_H-M   'P 1'
#
loop_
_entity.id
_entity.type
_entity.pdbx_description
1 polymer ?
#
loop_
_entity_poly.entity_id
_entity_poly.type
_entity_poly.pdbx_seq_one_letter_code
_entity_poly.pdbx_strand_id
1 'polypeptide(L)'
;MGPKEILPASTNIEAALGQKEEERGCCHQPAFNSGSKSYQVLLSEKMFHDAAKRNDTAYMADLIKRGVDVKAKNNIDRTALHWAAGAGHEQAVRLLLEHEAGVNDEDSFGMSALLLSAWFGHLRVLQVLVNAGAKTNCVNKNGHNLLHCAAQRGHLRVMKFIVEDLEDVRLDKKDKMGRTALHLAAEKGHLEVVEFLLGLGSSHSIKDKEKNTALHLAAMNGHADVLQKLQEVAMDLDDKNAEGKTSLHLAAEGGHSDCIHLLLEAGCEVNAQTQKKMTCLHYAALNGYIDMAKILLGAGIQTDALNYQNASAMHIAVLRNYPAIVKLLIDVECDLDVLDNQGKTSLDVAARGNHITLADMIIKADRFYKWEKENLNSDSDSWISERLTFKQDHRLETQHIRSVMWRLATKYLKAHEWKKLAHYWKFTEAHIRAIEHQWTGTKSYREHGHRMLLIWLHGTIMAGENPIKGLYEGLVSIGRSDLAESIRKQANADSAASPRRCSAM
;
A
#
# COMPACT_ATOMS: atom_id res chain seq x y z
N MET A 1 -6.89 -10.44 16.66
CA MET A 1 -7.82 -11.04 15.68
C MET A 1 -7.56 -10.30 14.38
N GLY A 2 -6.83 -10.94 13.48
CA GLY A 2 -6.53 -10.37 12.16
C GLY A 2 -7.77 -10.35 11.27
N PRO A 3 -7.83 -9.46 10.27
CA PRO A 3 -8.93 -9.42 9.34
C PRO A 3 -8.97 -10.72 8.54
N LYS A 4 -10.12 -11.35 8.47
CA LYS A 4 -10.39 -12.45 7.53
C LYS A 4 -10.32 -11.83 6.13
N GLU A 5 -9.32 -12.23 5.35
CA GLU A 5 -9.30 -12.01 3.91
C GLU A 5 -10.53 -12.67 3.30
N ILE A 6 -11.49 -11.85 2.92
CA ILE A 6 -12.57 -12.27 2.02
C ILE A 6 -11.94 -12.24 0.62
N LEU A 7 -11.47 -13.39 0.16
CA LEU A 7 -11.04 -13.59 -1.21
C LEU A 7 -12.19 -13.14 -2.14
N PRO A 8 -11.94 -12.25 -3.12
CA PRO A 8 -12.98 -11.81 -4.04
C PRO A 8 -13.53 -13.00 -4.84
N ALA A 9 -14.83 -12.99 -5.08
CA ALA A 9 -15.55 -14.07 -5.77
C ALA A 9 -14.99 -14.42 -7.17
N SER A 10 -14.18 -13.54 -7.77
CA SER A 10 -13.46 -13.76 -9.03
C SER A 10 -12.41 -14.88 -8.94
N THR A 11 -11.70 -15.02 -7.82
CA THR A 11 -10.70 -16.08 -7.63
C THR A 11 -11.32 -17.49 -7.57
N ASN A 12 -12.58 -17.61 -7.12
CA ASN A 12 -13.28 -18.89 -7.09
C ASN A 12 -13.69 -19.38 -8.49
N ILE A 13 -13.97 -18.47 -9.44
CA ILE A 13 -14.30 -18.84 -10.82
C ILE A 13 -13.03 -19.25 -11.58
N GLU A 14 -11.92 -18.55 -11.37
CA GLU A 14 -10.61 -18.88 -11.97
C GLU A 14 -10.06 -20.18 -11.41
N ALA A 15 -10.16 -20.42 -10.12
CA ALA A 15 -9.74 -21.68 -9.50
C ALA A 15 -10.55 -22.88 -10.00
N ALA A 16 -11.85 -22.67 -10.29
CA ALA A 16 -12.72 -23.72 -10.85
C ALA A 16 -12.42 -24.04 -12.32
N LEU A 17 -11.73 -23.15 -13.05
CA LEU A 17 -11.38 -23.31 -14.46
C LEU A 17 -9.88 -23.54 -14.68
N GLY A 18 -9.03 -23.18 -13.72
CA GLY A 18 -7.59 -23.14 -13.81
C GLY A 18 -6.82 -24.19 -13.01
N GLN A 19 -7.46 -25.27 -12.53
CA GLN A 19 -6.67 -26.38 -11.99
C GLN A 19 -5.83 -26.99 -13.13
N LYS A 20 -4.56 -26.53 -13.24
CA LYS A 20 -3.47 -27.31 -13.81
C LYS A 20 -3.28 -28.52 -12.89
N GLU A 21 -3.90 -29.63 -13.21
CA GLU A 21 -3.46 -30.92 -12.72
C GLU A 21 -2.03 -31.12 -13.27
N GLU A 22 -1.02 -31.00 -12.39
CA GLU A 22 0.30 -31.54 -12.66
C GLU A 22 0.12 -33.05 -12.95
N GLU A 23 0.36 -33.41 -14.19
CA GLU A 23 0.47 -34.80 -14.62
C GLU A 23 1.65 -35.45 -13.87
N ARG A 24 1.38 -36.04 -12.71
CA ARG A 24 2.24 -37.09 -12.19
C ARG A 24 1.79 -38.41 -12.85
N GLY A 25 2.57 -38.79 -13.84
CA GLY A 25 2.43 -40.11 -14.45
C GLY A 25 2.46 -41.20 -13.40
N CYS A 26 1.39 -41.96 -13.35
CA CYS A 26 1.40 -43.31 -12.80
C CYS A 26 0.44 -44.18 -13.63
N CYS A 27 1.03 -44.92 -14.57
CA CYS A 27 0.36 -46.02 -15.25
C CYS A 27 0.04 -47.12 -14.23
N HIS A 28 -1.16 -47.14 -13.71
CA HIS A 28 -1.78 -48.35 -13.16
C HIS A 28 -3.20 -48.43 -13.69
N GLN A 29 -3.42 -49.30 -14.65
CA GLN A 29 -4.75 -49.75 -15.02
C GLN A 29 -5.36 -50.48 -13.80
N PRO A 30 -6.47 -49.98 -13.23
CA PRO A 30 -7.24 -50.84 -12.33
C PRO A 30 -8.07 -51.80 -13.16
N ALA A 31 -7.97 -53.06 -12.80
CA ALA A 31 -8.80 -54.13 -13.31
C ALA A 31 -10.29 -53.74 -13.27
N PHE A 32 -10.95 -53.90 -14.40
CA PHE A 32 -12.39 -53.74 -14.55
C PHE A 32 -13.11 -54.72 -13.62
N ASN A 33 -13.58 -54.22 -12.49
CA ASN A 33 -14.54 -54.89 -11.66
C ASN A 33 -15.93 -54.33 -12.02
N SER A 34 -16.82 -55.22 -12.42
CA SER A 34 -18.20 -54.98 -12.86
C SER A 34 -19.05 -54.43 -11.70
N GLY A 35 -18.86 -53.13 -11.42
CA GLY A 35 -19.58 -52.40 -10.37
C GLY A 35 -20.48 -51.30 -10.98
N SER A 36 -21.75 -51.53 -10.91
CA SER A 36 -22.92 -50.66 -11.08
C SER A 36 -23.00 -49.72 -12.31
N LYS A 37 -24.09 -49.81 -13.02
CA LYS A 37 -24.49 -48.91 -14.13
C LYS A 37 -24.33 -47.40 -13.77
N SER A 38 -24.47 -47.01 -12.51
CA SER A 38 -24.32 -45.61 -12.04
C SER A 38 -22.91 -45.07 -12.17
N TYR A 39 -21.86 -45.88 -11.99
CA TYR A 39 -20.44 -45.44 -12.11
C TYR A 39 -20.02 -45.22 -13.57
N GLN A 40 -20.55 -46.05 -14.46
CA GLN A 40 -20.26 -45.96 -15.89
C GLN A 40 -20.96 -44.72 -16.51
N VAL A 41 -22.16 -44.38 -16.07
CA VAL A 41 -22.87 -43.15 -16.47
C VAL A 41 -22.13 -41.91 -16.03
N LEU A 42 -21.70 -41.83 -14.77
CA LEU A 42 -20.90 -40.70 -14.24
C LEU A 42 -19.55 -40.53 -14.98
N LEU A 43 -18.90 -41.62 -15.41
CA LEU A 43 -17.65 -41.54 -16.16
C LEU A 43 -17.90 -41.02 -17.59
N SER A 44 -18.94 -41.46 -18.26
CA SER A 44 -19.32 -41.00 -19.61
C SER A 44 -19.71 -39.54 -19.63
N GLU A 45 -20.43 -39.05 -18.59
CA GLU A 45 -20.77 -37.63 -18.41
C GLU A 45 -19.53 -36.77 -18.20
N LYS A 46 -18.57 -37.22 -17.36
CA LYS A 46 -17.30 -36.54 -17.20
C LYS A 46 -16.52 -36.47 -18.53
N MET A 47 -16.42 -37.57 -19.27
CA MET A 47 -15.78 -37.58 -20.58
C MET A 47 -16.47 -36.65 -21.58
N PHE A 48 -17.80 -36.50 -21.51
CA PHE A 48 -18.58 -35.60 -22.34
C PHE A 48 -18.29 -34.11 -22.00
N HIS A 49 -18.21 -33.77 -20.71
CA HIS A 49 -17.79 -32.43 -20.28
C HIS A 49 -16.36 -32.11 -20.71
N ASP A 50 -15.44 -33.07 -20.61
CA ASP A 50 -14.07 -32.88 -21.04
C ASP A 50 -13.94 -32.74 -22.57
N ALA A 51 -14.75 -33.45 -23.33
CA ALA A 51 -14.83 -33.32 -24.79
C ALA A 51 -15.38 -31.91 -25.18
N ALA A 52 -16.43 -31.44 -24.50
CA ALA A 52 -16.97 -30.10 -24.70
C ALA A 52 -15.94 -29.00 -24.40
N LYS A 53 -15.14 -29.18 -23.32
CA LYS A 53 -14.07 -28.27 -22.94
C LYS A 53 -12.91 -28.24 -23.96
N ARG A 54 -12.71 -29.32 -24.75
CA ARG A 54 -11.63 -29.43 -25.75
C ARG A 54 -12.11 -29.18 -27.18
N ASN A 55 -13.40 -28.89 -27.40
CA ASN A 55 -14.04 -28.79 -28.71
C ASN A 55 -13.97 -30.10 -29.56
N ASP A 56 -13.95 -31.24 -28.90
CA ASP A 56 -13.96 -32.52 -29.60
C ASP A 56 -15.41 -32.90 -29.98
N THR A 57 -15.94 -32.22 -31.01
CA THR A 57 -17.29 -32.41 -31.48
C THR A 57 -17.57 -33.81 -32.05
N ALA A 58 -16.54 -34.47 -32.63
CA ALA A 58 -16.69 -35.82 -33.13
C ALA A 58 -16.92 -36.80 -31.98
N TYR A 59 -16.11 -36.70 -30.92
CA TYR A 59 -16.26 -37.56 -29.75
C TYR A 59 -17.58 -37.22 -28.98
N MET A 60 -17.94 -35.96 -28.90
CA MET A 60 -19.22 -35.54 -28.31
C MET A 60 -20.40 -36.20 -29.06
N ALA A 61 -20.39 -36.16 -30.40
CA ALA A 61 -21.46 -36.75 -31.23
C ALA A 61 -21.54 -38.28 -31.04
N ASP A 62 -20.39 -38.98 -30.89
CA ASP A 62 -20.33 -40.41 -30.58
C ASP A 62 -20.92 -40.74 -29.20
N LEU A 63 -20.57 -39.92 -28.17
CA LEU A 63 -21.11 -40.09 -26.83
C LEU A 63 -22.64 -39.82 -26.79
N ILE A 64 -23.15 -38.83 -27.52
CA ILE A 64 -24.57 -38.56 -27.66
C ILE A 64 -25.30 -39.77 -28.30
N LYS A 65 -24.73 -40.33 -29.37
CA LYS A 65 -25.29 -41.56 -30.00
C LYS A 65 -25.31 -42.75 -29.03
N ARG A 66 -24.40 -42.80 -28.07
CA ARG A 66 -24.37 -43.83 -27.01
C ARG A 66 -25.35 -43.56 -25.87
N GLY A 67 -26.09 -42.46 -25.92
CA GLY A 67 -27.14 -42.11 -24.94
C GLY A 67 -26.64 -41.39 -23.71
N VAL A 68 -25.56 -40.65 -23.81
CA VAL A 68 -25.11 -39.72 -22.71
C VAL A 68 -26.14 -38.62 -22.54
N ASP A 69 -26.48 -38.28 -21.30
CA ASP A 69 -27.36 -37.16 -21.01
C ASP A 69 -26.64 -35.82 -21.28
N VAL A 70 -27.11 -35.11 -22.31
CA VAL A 70 -26.61 -33.79 -22.70
C VAL A 70 -26.79 -32.75 -21.60
N LYS A 71 -27.82 -32.92 -20.73
CA LYS A 71 -28.16 -32.02 -19.61
C LYS A 71 -27.49 -32.41 -18.30
N ALA A 72 -26.63 -33.43 -18.31
CA ALA A 72 -25.94 -33.88 -17.09
C ALA A 72 -25.16 -32.74 -16.45
N LYS A 73 -25.26 -32.64 -15.13
CA LYS A 73 -24.59 -31.63 -14.32
C LYS A 73 -23.44 -32.23 -13.49
N ASN A 74 -22.34 -31.53 -13.40
CA ASN A 74 -21.25 -31.91 -12.51
C ASN A 74 -21.53 -31.47 -11.06
N ASN A 75 -20.52 -31.62 -10.16
CA ASN A 75 -20.58 -31.27 -8.73
C ASN A 75 -20.80 -29.77 -8.42
N ILE A 76 -20.65 -28.90 -9.43
CA ILE A 76 -20.91 -27.46 -9.36
C ILE A 76 -22.06 -27.05 -10.28
N ASP A 77 -22.96 -27.98 -10.60
CA ASP A 77 -24.14 -27.81 -11.46
C ASP A 77 -23.82 -27.36 -12.90
N ARG A 78 -22.56 -27.50 -13.38
CA ARG A 78 -22.20 -27.18 -14.77
C ARG A 78 -22.55 -28.31 -15.71
N THR A 79 -23.15 -27.92 -16.86
CA THR A 79 -23.39 -28.80 -18.00
C THR A 79 -22.25 -28.70 -19.03
N ALA A 80 -22.23 -29.56 -20.04
CA ALA A 80 -21.32 -29.47 -21.18
C ALA A 80 -21.41 -28.10 -21.89
N LEU A 81 -22.61 -27.49 -21.95
CA LEU A 81 -22.84 -26.18 -22.57
C LEU A 81 -22.07 -25.06 -21.80
N HIS A 82 -22.04 -25.11 -20.48
CA HIS A 82 -21.22 -24.17 -19.68
C HIS A 82 -19.73 -24.25 -20.01
N TRP A 83 -19.22 -25.48 -20.16
CA TRP A 83 -17.81 -25.71 -20.49
C TRP A 83 -17.46 -25.24 -21.90
N ALA A 84 -18.28 -25.62 -22.89
CA ALA A 84 -18.09 -25.18 -24.27
C ALA A 84 -18.18 -23.66 -24.41
N ALA A 85 -19.17 -23.03 -23.73
CA ALA A 85 -19.33 -21.58 -23.76
C ALA A 85 -18.20 -20.83 -23.06
N GLY A 86 -17.75 -21.30 -21.90
CA GLY A 86 -16.62 -20.73 -21.18
C GLY A 86 -15.27 -20.89 -21.90
N ALA A 87 -15.12 -21.94 -22.71
CA ALA A 87 -13.94 -22.18 -23.53
C ALA A 87 -14.00 -21.52 -24.93
N GLY A 88 -15.14 -20.96 -25.32
CA GLY A 88 -15.30 -20.25 -26.59
C GLY A 88 -15.51 -21.15 -27.80
N HIS A 89 -15.94 -22.38 -27.61
CA HIS A 89 -16.05 -23.38 -28.63
C HIS A 89 -17.41 -23.34 -29.34
N GLU A 90 -17.53 -22.47 -30.37
CA GLU A 90 -18.76 -22.26 -31.12
C GLU A 90 -19.34 -23.56 -31.67
N GLN A 91 -18.52 -24.46 -32.23
CA GLN A 91 -18.98 -25.71 -32.84
C GLN A 91 -19.60 -26.66 -31.82
N ALA A 92 -18.91 -26.80 -30.64
CA ALA A 92 -19.46 -27.61 -29.55
C ALA A 92 -20.75 -27.01 -28.98
N VAL A 93 -20.84 -25.68 -28.87
CA VAL A 93 -22.09 -24.98 -28.44
C VAL A 93 -23.24 -25.26 -29.43
N ARG A 94 -23.01 -25.14 -30.75
CA ARG A 94 -24.04 -25.45 -31.77
C ARG A 94 -24.50 -26.88 -31.67
N LEU A 95 -23.58 -27.86 -31.60
CA LEU A 95 -23.90 -29.27 -31.46
C LEU A 95 -24.77 -29.53 -30.20
N LEU A 96 -24.42 -28.92 -29.07
CA LEU A 96 -25.16 -29.08 -27.82
C LEU A 96 -26.59 -28.50 -27.91
N LEU A 97 -26.74 -27.33 -28.56
CA LEU A 97 -28.02 -26.70 -28.76
C LEU A 97 -28.93 -27.50 -29.73
N GLU A 98 -28.34 -28.10 -30.79
CA GLU A 98 -29.05 -29.01 -31.71
C GLU A 98 -29.61 -30.25 -30.99
N HIS A 99 -28.94 -30.66 -29.89
CA HIS A 99 -29.35 -31.78 -29.04
C HIS A 99 -30.08 -31.32 -27.76
N GLU A 100 -30.78 -30.21 -27.81
CA GLU A 100 -31.65 -29.67 -26.76
C GLU A 100 -31.00 -29.44 -25.40
N ALA A 101 -29.69 -29.08 -25.38
CA ALA A 101 -29.05 -28.60 -24.15
C ALA A 101 -29.80 -27.39 -23.57
N GLY A 102 -29.93 -27.32 -22.24
CA GLY A 102 -30.65 -26.24 -21.57
C GLY A 102 -29.89 -24.92 -21.68
N VAL A 103 -30.30 -24.02 -22.61
CA VAL A 103 -29.62 -22.76 -22.90
C VAL A 103 -29.60 -21.80 -21.69
N ASN A 104 -30.55 -21.90 -20.78
CA ASN A 104 -30.71 -21.05 -19.60
C ASN A 104 -30.36 -21.77 -18.29
N ASP A 105 -29.77 -22.93 -18.35
CA ASP A 105 -29.31 -23.62 -17.14
C ASP A 105 -28.26 -22.76 -16.40
N GLU A 106 -28.33 -22.80 -15.08
CA GLU A 106 -27.41 -22.08 -14.21
C GLU A 106 -26.54 -23.06 -13.43
N ASP A 107 -25.25 -22.68 -13.23
CA ASP A 107 -24.36 -23.41 -12.35
C ASP A 107 -24.56 -22.99 -10.86
N SER A 108 -23.80 -23.60 -9.96
CA SER A 108 -23.87 -23.31 -8.52
C SER A 108 -23.50 -21.86 -8.16
N PHE A 109 -22.97 -21.06 -9.09
CA PHE A 109 -22.69 -19.63 -8.92
C PHE A 109 -23.77 -18.76 -9.58
N GLY A 110 -24.81 -19.36 -10.18
CA GLY A 110 -25.84 -18.67 -10.97
C GLY A 110 -25.30 -18.21 -12.34
N MET A 111 -24.19 -18.80 -12.82
CA MET A 111 -23.67 -18.50 -14.15
C MET A 111 -24.38 -19.35 -15.18
N SER A 112 -24.98 -18.71 -16.20
CA SER A 112 -25.46 -19.38 -17.40
C SER A 112 -24.35 -19.45 -18.46
N ALA A 113 -24.54 -20.28 -19.49
CA ALA A 113 -23.60 -20.33 -20.62
C ALA A 113 -23.41 -18.94 -21.26
N LEU A 114 -24.49 -18.12 -21.31
CA LEU A 114 -24.45 -16.76 -21.83
C LEU A 114 -23.60 -15.83 -20.97
N LEU A 115 -23.73 -15.88 -19.64
CA LEU A 115 -22.91 -15.09 -18.71
C LEU A 115 -21.44 -15.52 -18.76
N LEU A 116 -21.15 -16.83 -18.89
CA LEU A 116 -19.78 -17.33 -19.06
C LEU A 116 -19.16 -16.83 -20.36
N SER A 117 -19.90 -16.85 -21.48
CA SER A 117 -19.38 -16.33 -22.75
C SER A 117 -19.05 -14.83 -22.68
N ALA A 118 -19.86 -14.04 -21.96
CA ALA A 118 -19.57 -12.62 -21.71
C ALA A 118 -18.35 -12.43 -20.77
N TRP A 119 -18.23 -13.26 -19.74
CA TRP A 119 -17.11 -13.24 -18.78
C TRP A 119 -15.76 -13.54 -19.44
N PHE A 120 -15.73 -14.49 -20.39
CA PHE A 120 -14.50 -14.89 -21.08
C PHE A 120 -14.30 -14.19 -22.44
N GLY A 121 -15.22 -13.33 -22.85
CA GLY A 121 -15.09 -12.51 -24.05
C GLY A 121 -15.39 -13.22 -25.37
N HIS A 122 -16.12 -14.33 -25.33
CA HIS A 122 -16.39 -15.17 -26.49
C HIS A 122 -17.61 -14.66 -27.29
N LEU A 123 -17.43 -13.56 -28.06
CA LEU A 123 -18.49 -12.90 -28.80
C LEU A 123 -19.25 -13.85 -29.71
N ARG A 124 -18.57 -14.71 -30.48
CA ARG A 124 -19.24 -15.66 -31.40
C ARG A 124 -20.18 -16.62 -30.68
N VAL A 125 -19.72 -17.17 -29.55
CA VAL A 125 -20.52 -18.06 -28.70
C VAL A 125 -21.72 -17.30 -28.10
N LEU A 126 -21.48 -16.07 -27.63
CA LEU A 126 -22.54 -15.22 -27.10
C LEU A 126 -23.64 -14.97 -28.13
N GLN A 127 -23.28 -14.64 -29.38
CA GLN A 127 -24.21 -14.46 -30.50
C GLN A 127 -25.01 -15.73 -30.78
N VAL A 128 -24.37 -16.90 -30.79
CA VAL A 128 -25.04 -18.20 -31.01
C VAL A 128 -26.07 -18.47 -29.92
N LEU A 129 -25.70 -18.20 -28.64
CA LEU A 129 -26.59 -18.42 -27.49
C LEU A 129 -27.80 -17.46 -27.52
N VAL A 130 -27.58 -16.19 -27.86
CA VAL A 130 -28.67 -15.21 -28.02
C VAL A 130 -29.64 -15.64 -29.11
N ASN A 131 -29.12 -16.06 -30.27
CA ASN A 131 -29.94 -16.57 -31.38
C ASN A 131 -30.71 -17.86 -31.02
N ALA A 132 -30.20 -18.64 -30.08
CA ALA A 132 -30.88 -19.85 -29.55
C ALA A 132 -31.92 -19.53 -28.44
N GLY A 133 -32.20 -18.26 -28.17
CA GLY A 133 -33.20 -17.83 -27.19
C GLY A 133 -32.71 -17.78 -25.76
N ALA A 134 -31.39 -17.58 -25.53
CA ALA A 134 -30.87 -17.36 -24.19
C ALA A 134 -31.44 -16.06 -23.56
N LYS A 135 -31.81 -16.12 -22.28
CA LYS A 135 -32.31 -14.96 -21.54
C LYS A 135 -31.22 -13.91 -21.33
N THR A 136 -31.35 -12.74 -21.97
CA THR A 136 -30.39 -11.64 -21.91
C THR A 136 -30.41 -10.86 -20.59
N ASN A 137 -31.53 -10.91 -19.86
CA ASN A 137 -31.71 -10.23 -18.57
C ASN A 137 -31.27 -11.06 -17.35
N CYS A 138 -30.55 -12.17 -17.57
CA CYS A 138 -30.04 -13.05 -16.50
C CYS A 138 -28.98 -12.34 -15.62
N VAL A 139 -28.88 -12.79 -14.38
CA VAL A 139 -27.86 -12.31 -13.42
C VAL A 139 -27.33 -13.49 -12.61
N ASN A 140 -26.07 -13.48 -12.27
CA ASN A 140 -25.49 -14.48 -11.39
C ASN A 140 -25.84 -14.26 -9.91
N LYS A 141 -25.33 -15.11 -9.01
CA LYS A 141 -25.57 -14.99 -7.55
C LYS A 141 -25.05 -13.69 -6.94
N ASN A 142 -24.08 -13.00 -7.56
CA ASN A 142 -23.60 -11.68 -7.15
C ASN A 142 -24.45 -10.53 -7.72
N GLY A 143 -25.41 -10.81 -8.59
CA GLY A 143 -26.21 -9.81 -9.28
C GLY A 143 -25.52 -9.27 -10.55
N HIS A 144 -24.43 -9.89 -11.01
CA HIS A 144 -23.76 -9.49 -12.25
C HIS A 144 -24.59 -9.91 -13.46
N ASN A 145 -24.91 -8.98 -14.33
CA ASN A 145 -25.48 -9.19 -15.65
C ASN A 145 -24.36 -9.29 -16.72
N LEU A 146 -24.74 -9.36 -17.99
CA LEU A 146 -23.80 -9.44 -19.12
C LEU A 146 -22.80 -8.28 -19.15
N LEU A 147 -23.28 -7.03 -18.92
CA LEU A 147 -22.39 -5.85 -18.87
C LEU A 147 -21.38 -5.93 -17.72
N HIS A 148 -21.82 -6.34 -16.53
CA HIS A 148 -20.90 -6.51 -15.39
C HIS A 148 -19.83 -7.54 -15.70
N CYS A 149 -20.20 -8.69 -16.27
CA CYS A 149 -19.27 -9.75 -16.63
C CYS A 149 -18.24 -9.29 -17.66
N ALA A 150 -18.69 -8.65 -18.74
CA ALA A 150 -17.83 -8.15 -19.79
C ALA A 150 -16.93 -6.98 -19.32
N ALA A 151 -17.46 -6.05 -18.52
CA ALA A 151 -16.74 -4.90 -17.99
C ALA A 151 -15.64 -5.31 -17.02
N GLN A 152 -15.94 -6.25 -16.12
CA GLN A 152 -14.96 -6.74 -15.13
C GLN A 152 -13.74 -7.40 -15.78
N ARG A 153 -13.88 -7.89 -17.01
CA ARG A 153 -12.83 -8.61 -17.76
C ARG A 153 -12.28 -7.81 -18.96
N GLY A 154 -12.78 -6.62 -19.20
CA GLY A 154 -12.29 -5.73 -20.25
C GLY A 154 -12.71 -6.11 -21.67
N HIS A 155 -13.81 -6.85 -21.84
CA HIS A 155 -14.22 -7.36 -23.15
C HIS A 155 -15.04 -6.34 -23.95
N LEU A 156 -14.41 -5.30 -24.46
CA LEU A 156 -15.05 -4.21 -25.18
C LEU A 156 -15.91 -4.68 -26.37
N ARG A 157 -15.44 -5.67 -27.16
CA ARG A 157 -16.20 -6.18 -28.29
C ARG A 157 -17.53 -6.84 -27.89
N VAL A 158 -17.52 -7.55 -26.78
CA VAL A 158 -18.74 -8.15 -26.20
C VAL A 158 -19.66 -7.05 -25.68
N MET A 159 -19.10 -6.02 -25.03
CA MET A 159 -19.91 -4.91 -24.53
C MET A 159 -20.59 -4.12 -25.66
N LYS A 160 -19.87 -3.85 -26.76
CA LYS A 160 -20.47 -3.21 -27.94
C LYS A 160 -21.67 -4.01 -28.45
N PHE A 161 -21.51 -5.30 -28.67
CA PHE A 161 -22.60 -6.17 -29.08
C PHE A 161 -23.78 -6.14 -28.08
N ILE A 162 -23.50 -6.20 -26.77
CA ILE A 162 -24.59 -6.17 -25.76
C ILE A 162 -25.37 -4.87 -25.84
N VAL A 163 -24.74 -3.73 -26.08
CA VAL A 163 -25.39 -2.41 -26.09
C VAL A 163 -26.08 -2.11 -27.42
N GLU A 164 -25.43 -2.54 -28.53
CA GLU A 164 -25.91 -2.23 -29.88
C GLU A 164 -26.98 -3.19 -30.39
N ASP A 165 -26.89 -4.48 -30.03
CA ASP A 165 -27.72 -5.54 -30.60
C ASP A 165 -28.78 -6.13 -29.64
N LEU A 166 -28.63 -5.90 -28.31
CA LEU A 166 -29.61 -6.40 -27.34
C LEU A 166 -30.56 -5.31 -26.87
N GLU A 167 -31.84 -5.70 -26.71
CA GLU A 167 -32.88 -4.80 -26.21
C GLU A 167 -32.83 -4.67 -24.68
N ASP A 168 -33.40 -3.58 -24.13
CA ASP A 168 -33.54 -3.30 -22.69
C ASP A 168 -32.25 -3.29 -21.85
N VAL A 169 -31.14 -2.93 -22.44
CA VAL A 169 -29.84 -2.85 -21.73
C VAL A 169 -29.78 -1.59 -20.88
N ARG A 170 -29.73 -1.78 -19.55
CA ARG A 170 -29.53 -0.68 -18.59
C ARG A 170 -28.05 -0.58 -18.22
N LEU A 171 -27.39 0.51 -18.65
CA LEU A 171 -25.95 0.75 -18.38
C LEU A 171 -25.65 0.82 -16.88
N ASP A 172 -26.51 1.48 -16.11
CA ASP A 172 -26.32 1.76 -14.69
C ASP A 172 -27.02 0.76 -13.75
N LYS A 173 -27.29 -0.47 -14.25
CA LYS A 173 -27.80 -1.54 -13.39
C LYS A 173 -26.79 -1.84 -12.29
N LYS A 174 -27.27 -1.95 -11.05
CA LYS A 174 -26.43 -2.25 -9.88
C LYS A 174 -26.39 -3.74 -9.58
N ASP A 175 -25.21 -4.24 -9.22
CA ASP A 175 -25.04 -5.58 -8.65
C ASP A 175 -25.48 -5.64 -7.18
N LYS A 176 -25.29 -6.76 -6.50
CA LYS A 176 -25.64 -6.91 -5.08
C LYS A 176 -24.79 -6.04 -4.14
N MET A 177 -23.60 -5.59 -4.57
CA MET A 177 -22.76 -4.64 -3.83
C MET A 177 -23.05 -3.17 -4.20
N GLY A 178 -24.04 -2.93 -5.07
CA GLY A 178 -24.38 -1.59 -5.56
C GLY A 178 -23.47 -1.07 -6.68
N ARG A 179 -22.59 -1.92 -7.23
CA ARG A 179 -21.62 -1.56 -8.27
C ARG A 179 -22.28 -1.65 -9.64
N THR A 180 -21.93 -0.73 -10.52
CA THR A 180 -22.29 -0.75 -11.96
C THR A 180 -21.15 -1.36 -12.78
N ALA A 181 -21.38 -1.58 -14.07
CA ALA A 181 -20.34 -2.01 -15.00
C ALA A 181 -19.13 -1.04 -15.00
N LEU A 182 -19.39 0.28 -14.87
CA LEU A 182 -18.34 1.30 -14.77
C LEU A 182 -17.45 1.12 -13.52
N HIS A 183 -18.04 0.80 -12.37
CA HIS A 183 -17.28 0.49 -11.15
C HIS A 183 -16.34 -0.70 -11.35
N LEU A 184 -16.84 -1.79 -11.97
CA LEU A 184 -16.04 -2.99 -12.19
C LEU A 184 -14.90 -2.77 -13.21
N ALA A 185 -15.17 -2.01 -14.27
CA ALA A 185 -14.17 -1.63 -15.25
C ALA A 185 -13.07 -0.75 -14.61
N ALA A 186 -13.47 0.21 -13.79
CA ALA A 186 -12.54 1.10 -13.08
C ALA A 186 -11.72 0.36 -12.02
N GLU A 187 -12.35 -0.57 -11.26
CA GLU A 187 -11.67 -1.44 -10.31
C GLU A 187 -10.56 -2.29 -10.95
N LYS A 188 -10.74 -2.70 -12.21
CA LYS A 188 -9.82 -3.59 -12.94
C LYS A 188 -8.90 -2.87 -13.94
N GLY A 189 -9.01 -1.56 -14.09
CA GLY A 189 -8.15 -0.77 -14.96
C GLY A 189 -8.43 -0.91 -16.46
N HIS A 190 -9.67 -1.22 -16.83
CA HIS A 190 -10.02 -1.39 -18.25
C HIS A 190 -10.39 -0.05 -18.90
N LEU A 191 -9.39 0.73 -19.30
CA LEU A 191 -9.56 2.09 -19.85
C LEU A 191 -10.53 2.13 -21.02
N GLU A 192 -10.34 1.29 -22.04
CA GLU A 192 -11.21 1.29 -23.24
C GLU A 192 -12.68 1.03 -22.89
N VAL A 193 -12.95 0.21 -21.88
CA VAL A 193 -14.30 -0.08 -21.39
C VAL A 193 -14.87 1.13 -20.64
N VAL A 194 -14.05 1.78 -19.82
CA VAL A 194 -14.43 3.00 -19.09
C VAL A 194 -14.79 4.11 -20.09
N GLU A 195 -13.94 4.35 -21.09
CA GLU A 195 -14.20 5.34 -22.15
C GLU A 195 -15.50 5.04 -22.91
N PHE A 196 -15.71 3.78 -23.26
CA PHE A 196 -16.93 3.36 -23.96
C PHE A 196 -18.20 3.60 -23.13
N LEU A 197 -18.19 3.21 -21.84
CA LEU A 197 -19.32 3.41 -20.94
C LEU A 197 -19.62 4.90 -20.69
N LEU A 198 -18.59 5.71 -20.48
CA LEU A 198 -18.73 7.17 -20.33
C LEU A 198 -19.27 7.82 -21.62
N GLY A 199 -18.77 7.37 -22.78
CA GLY A 199 -19.27 7.84 -24.09
C GLY A 199 -20.73 7.53 -24.36
N LEU A 200 -21.26 6.48 -23.71
CA LEU A 200 -22.69 6.13 -23.74
C LEU A 200 -23.53 6.86 -22.68
N GLY A 201 -22.91 7.69 -21.85
CA GLY A 201 -23.60 8.43 -20.79
C GLY A 201 -23.85 7.63 -19.51
N SER A 202 -23.06 6.57 -19.24
CA SER A 202 -23.10 5.90 -17.95
C SER A 202 -22.73 6.87 -16.82
N SER A 203 -23.49 6.82 -15.72
CA SER A 203 -23.32 7.76 -14.61
C SER A 203 -22.08 7.45 -13.77
N HIS A 204 -21.12 8.36 -13.76
CA HIS A 204 -19.88 8.29 -12.95
C HIS A 204 -20.12 8.59 -11.46
N SER A 205 -21.23 9.25 -11.10
CA SER A 205 -21.54 9.68 -9.73
C SER A 205 -22.24 8.64 -8.87
N ILE A 206 -22.57 7.50 -9.45
CA ILE A 206 -23.20 6.40 -8.72
C ILE A 206 -22.24 5.89 -7.64
N LYS A 207 -22.79 5.66 -6.45
CA LYS A 207 -22.07 5.11 -5.31
C LYS A 207 -22.51 3.66 -5.06
N ASP A 208 -21.52 2.81 -4.75
CA ASP A 208 -21.74 1.45 -4.30
C ASP A 208 -22.22 1.40 -2.83
N LYS A 209 -22.34 0.22 -2.22
CA LYS A 209 -22.75 0.07 -0.81
C LYS A 209 -21.77 0.67 0.20
N GLU A 210 -20.51 0.75 -0.15
CA GLU A 210 -19.45 1.41 0.64
C GLU A 210 -19.32 2.90 0.31
N LYS A 211 -20.26 3.41 -0.52
CA LYS A 211 -20.26 4.77 -1.06
C LYS A 211 -19.06 5.12 -1.94
N ASN A 212 -18.36 4.11 -2.47
CA ASN A 212 -17.31 4.36 -3.45
C ASN A 212 -17.93 4.70 -4.81
N THR A 213 -17.35 5.65 -5.52
CA THR A 213 -17.58 5.91 -6.95
C THR A 213 -16.58 5.11 -7.77
N ALA A 214 -16.72 5.09 -9.10
CA ALA A 214 -15.73 4.50 -9.99
C ALA A 214 -14.32 5.13 -9.81
N LEU A 215 -14.25 6.45 -9.52
CA LEU A 215 -13.00 7.17 -9.24
C LEU A 215 -12.31 6.64 -7.98
N HIS A 216 -13.05 6.36 -6.92
CA HIS A 216 -12.52 5.75 -5.71
C HIS A 216 -11.88 4.39 -5.99
N LEU A 217 -12.55 3.54 -6.78
CA LEU A 217 -12.05 2.20 -7.10
C LEU A 217 -10.81 2.23 -8.01
N ALA A 218 -10.76 3.14 -8.99
CA ALA A 218 -9.58 3.36 -9.81
C ALA A 218 -8.38 3.82 -8.97
N ALA A 219 -8.59 4.78 -8.05
CA ALA A 219 -7.58 5.28 -7.14
C ALA A 219 -7.07 4.21 -6.15
N MET A 220 -7.98 3.40 -5.61
CA MET A 220 -7.68 2.30 -4.68
C MET A 220 -6.75 1.24 -5.30
N ASN A 221 -6.92 0.98 -6.59
CA ASN A 221 -6.18 -0.07 -7.32
C ASN A 221 -5.01 0.47 -8.16
N GLY A 222 -4.78 1.79 -8.17
CA GLY A 222 -3.64 2.41 -8.84
C GLY A 222 -3.76 2.50 -10.37
N HIS A 223 -4.99 2.53 -10.89
CA HIS A 223 -5.23 2.65 -12.34
C HIS A 223 -5.22 4.12 -12.76
N ALA A 224 -4.02 4.65 -12.99
CA ALA A 224 -3.79 6.06 -13.24
C ALA A 224 -4.44 6.57 -14.54
N ASP A 225 -4.40 5.78 -15.59
CA ASP A 225 -5.04 6.05 -16.89
C ASP A 225 -6.57 6.13 -16.80
N VAL A 226 -7.18 5.17 -16.11
CA VAL A 226 -8.63 5.17 -15.82
C VAL A 226 -9.01 6.34 -14.93
N LEU A 227 -8.19 6.61 -13.89
CA LEU A 227 -8.41 7.70 -12.97
C LEU A 227 -8.38 9.05 -13.72
N GLN A 228 -7.40 9.27 -14.59
CA GLN A 228 -7.32 10.47 -15.42
C GLN A 228 -8.58 10.65 -16.27
N LYS A 229 -9.07 9.58 -16.89
CA LYS A 229 -10.28 9.64 -17.71
C LYS A 229 -11.53 9.97 -16.90
N LEU A 230 -11.65 9.40 -15.68
CA LEU A 230 -12.76 9.68 -14.79
C LEU A 230 -12.71 11.10 -14.22
N GLN A 231 -11.54 11.68 -13.99
CA GLN A 231 -11.38 13.07 -13.55
C GLN A 231 -11.92 14.08 -14.58
N GLU A 232 -11.77 13.80 -15.88
CA GLU A 232 -12.27 14.69 -16.94
C GLU A 232 -13.79 14.90 -16.87
N VAL A 233 -14.53 13.94 -16.32
CA VAL A 233 -15.98 13.96 -16.24
C VAL A 233 -16.51 14.12 -14.81
N ALA A 234 -15.67 13.92 -13.78
CA ALA A 234 -16.08 14.00 -12.39
C ALA A 234 -16.30 15.46 -11.97
N MET A 235 -17.45 15.76 -11.39
CA MET A 235 -17.78 17.09 -10.87
C MET A 235 -17.25 17.33 -9.46
N ASP A 236 -17.03 16.26 -8.68
CA ASP A 236 -16.54 16.34 -7.30
C ASP A 236 -15.43 15.29 -7.09
N LEU A 237 -14.19 15.77 -7.01
CA LEU A 237 -13.01 14.94 -6.77
C LEU A 237 -12.86 14.57 -5.28
N ASP A 238 -13.49 15.35 -4.40
CA ASP A 238 -13.41 15.21 -2.95
C ASP A 238 -14.60 14.48 -2.31
N ASP A 239 -15.39 13.81 -3.15
CA ASP A 239 -16.44 12.90 -2.70
C ASP A 239 -15.86 11.91 -1.65
N LYS A 240 -16.65 11.66 -0.58
CA LYS A 240 -16.25 10.78 0.52
C LYS A 240 -17.05 9.48 0.51
N ASN A 241 -16.33 8.39 0.68
CA ASN A 241 -16.94 7.07 0.84
C ASN A 241 -17.52 6.86 2.26
N ALA A 242 -17.96 5.66 2.60
CA ALA A 242 -18.53 5.32 3.92
C ALA A 242 -17.56 5.50 5.09
N GLU A 243 -16.24 5.44 4.86
CA GLU A 243 -15.21 5.71 5.88
C GLU A 243 -14.76 7.17 5.91
N GLY A 244 -15.34 8.02 5.07
CA GLY A 244 -14.94 9.42 4.89
C GLY A 244 -13.65 9.58 4.09
N LYS A 245 -13.21 8.54 3.38
CA LYS A 245 -12.05 8.56 2.50
C LYS A 245 -12.42 9.17 1.16
N THR A 246 -11.59 10.06 0.64
CA THR A 246 -11.60 10.54 -0.75
C THR A 246 -10.77 9.61 -1.63
N SER A 247 -10.82 9.80 -2.95
CA SER A 247 -9.97 9.07 -3.90
C SER A 247 -8.48 9.24 -3.59
N LEU A 248 -8.07 10.45 -3.12
CA LEU A 248 -6.69 10.71 -2.69
C LEU A 248 -6.28 9.85 -1.48
N HIS A 249 -7.16 9.64 -0.50
CA HIS A 249 -6.88 8.77 0.65
C HIS A 249 -6.71 7.31 0.23
N LEU A 250 -7.53 6.83 -0.71
CA LEU A 250 -7.45 5.46 -1.20
C LEU A 250 -6.18 5.22 -2.02
N ALA A 251 -5.79 6.18 -2.88
CA ALA A 251 -4.49 6.15 -3.57
C ALA A 251 -3.33 6.17 -2.58
N ALA A 252 -3.43 6.95 -1.50
CA ALA A 252 -2.42 7.03 -0.46
C ALA A 252 -2.32 5.74 0.37
N GLU A 253 -3.42 5.09 0.67
CA GLU A 253 -3.46 3.80 1.37
C GLU A 253 -2.85 2.69 0.52
N GLY A 254 -3.11 2.69 -0.80
CA GLY A 254 -2.55 1.74 -1.76
C GLY A 254 -1.10 2.01 -2.17
N GLY A 255 -0.56 3.19 -1.91
CA GLY A 255 0.81 3.57 -2.31
C GLY A 255 0.96 3.98 -3.77
N HIS A 256 -0.11 4.43 -4.41
CA HIS A 256 -0.18 4.73 -5.84
C HIS A 256 0.23 6.18 -6.14
N SER A 257 1.54 6.43 -6.26
CA SER A 257 2.11 7.77 -6.44
C SER A 257 1.61 8.49 -7.70
N ASP A 258 1.45 7.76 -8.81
CA ASP A 258 0.96 8.35 -10.07
C ASP A 258 -0.49 8.86 -9.94
N CYS A 259 -1.35 8.08 -9.27
CA CYS A 259 -2.72 8.52 -8.99
C CYS A 259 -2.75 9.75 -8.08
N ILE A 260 -1.85 9.82 -7.10
CA ILE A 260 -1.73 10.98 -6.20
C ILE A 260 -1.33 12.22 -6.98
N HIS A 261 -0.33 12.13 -7.87
CA HIS A 261 0.05 13.24 -8.73
C HIS A 261 -1.11 13.77 -9.55
N LEU A 262 -1.83 12.89 -10.25
CA LEU A 262 -2.97 13.27 -11.08
C LEU A 262 -4.08 13.94 -10.25
N LEU A 263 -4.40 13.39 -9.07
CA LEU A 263 -5.44 13.97 -8.20
C LEU A 263 -5.04 15.37 -7.67
N LEU A 264 -3.77 15.55 -7.28
CA LEU A 264 -3.26 16.85 -6.83
C LEU A 264 -3.21 17.88 -7.96
N GLU A 265 -2.80 17.48 -9.16
CA GLU A 265 -2.82 18.34 -10.37
C GLU A 265 -4.25 18.76 -10.75
N ALA A 266 -5.23 17.88 -10.53
CA ALA A 266 -6.64 18.20 -10.74
C ALA A 266 -7.25 19.11 -9.64
N GLY A 267 -6.50 19.43 -8.58
CA GLY A 267 -6.88 20.38 -7.54
C GLY A 267 -7.75 19.81 -6.42
N CYS A 268 -7.66 18.50 -6.13
CA CYS A 268 -8.35 17.90 -4.98
C CYS A 268 -7.83 18.46 -3.64
N GLU A 269 -8.67 18.38 -2.59
CA GLU A 269 -8.33 18.86 -1.25
C GLU A 269 -7.26 17.99 -0.58
N VAL A 270 -5.99 18.44 -0.59
CA VAL A 270 -4.84 17.72 -0.01
C VAL A 270 -4.97 17.48 1.50
N ASN A 271 -5.66 18.38 2.22
CA ASN A 271 -5.86 18.34 3.67
C ASN A 271 -7.17 17.67 4.09
N ALA A 272 -7.88 17.02 3.17
CA ALA A 272 -9.07 16.26 3.50
C ALA A 272 -8.78 15.24 4.62
N GLN A 273 -9.76 15.04 5.49
CA GLN A 273 -9.68 14.10 6.61
C GLN A 273 -10.76 13.04 6.51
N THR A 274 -10.40 11.81 6.83
CA THR A 274 -11.32 10.68 6.98
C THR A 274 -12.16 10.81 8.26
N GLN A 275 -13.13 9.89 8.49
CA GLN A 275 -13.87 9.83 9.76
C GLN A 275 -12.94 9.63 10.98
N LYS A 276 -11.78 8.98 10.78
CA LYS A 276 -10.75 8.82 11.80
C LYS A 276 -9.78 9.99 11.87
N LYS A 277 -10.10 11.12 11.22
CA LYS A 277 -9.25 12.30 11.05
C LYS A 277 -7.88 11.99 10.45
N MET A 278 -7.74 10.89 9.71
CA MET A 278 -6.50 10.57 9.00
C MET A 278 -6.40 11.44 7.75
N THR A 279 -5.24 12.01 7.49
CA THR A 279 -4.86 12.64 6.21
C THR A 279 -4.05 11.67 5.36
N CYS A 280 -3.79 12.02 4.10
CA CYS A 280 -2.96 11.20 3.21
C CYS A 280 -1.53 11.03 3.77
N LEU A 281 -0.99 12.03 4.47
CA LEU A 281 0.34 11.94 5.11
C LEU A 281 0.37 10.91 6.24
N HIS A 282 -0.72 10.72 6.97
CA HIS A 282 -0.82 9.64 7.97
C HIS A 282 -0.75 8.26 7.31
N TYR A 283 -1.38 8.05 6.15
CA TYR A 283 -1.29 6.80 5.40
C TYR A 283 0.12 6.57 4.85
N ALA A 284 0.78 7.61 4.32
CA ALA A 284 2.18 7.54 3.90
C ALA A 284 3.09 7.12 5.06
N ALA A 285 2.89 7.74 6.24
CA ALA A 285 3.65 7.41 7.46
C ALA A 285 3.33 6.01 8.00
N LEU A 286 2.08 5.55 7.89
CA LEU A 286 1.65 4.23 8.35
C LEU A 286 2.29 3.09 7.55
N ASN A 287 2.41 3.27 6.24
CA ASN A 287 2.84 2.24 5.29
C ASN A 287 4.31 2.39 4.85
N GLY A 288 4.97 3.49 5.19
CA GLY A 288 6.37 3.70 4.86
C GLY A 288 6.62 4.22 3.43
N TYR A 289 5.64 4.85 2.80
CA TYR A 289 5.72 5.33 1.41
C TYR A 289 6.46 6.66 1.31
N ILE A 290 7.78 6.60 1.12
CA ILE A 290 8.68 7.76 1.16
C ILE A 290 8.41 8.73 0.01
N ASP A 291 8.28 8.24 -1.23
CA ASP A 291 8.09 9.10 -2.41
C ASP A 291 6.73 9.79 -2.38
N MET A 292 5.70 9.07 -1.94
CA MET A 292 4.39 9.67 -1.68
C MET A 292 4.45 10.77 -0.63
N ALA A 293 5.16 10.54 0.49
CA ALA A 293 5.32 11.57 1.53
C ALA A 293 5.98 12.83 0.95
N LYS A 294 7.00 12.70 0.09
CA LYS A 294 7.62 13.84 -0.60
C LYS A 294 6.64 14.61 -1.48
N ILE A 295 5.83 13.88 -2.28
CA ILE A 295 4.82 14.47 -3.16
C ILE A 295 3.81 15.27 -2.34
N LEU A 296 3.26 14.68 -1.26
CA LEU A 296 2.29 15.32 -0.40
C LEU A 296 2.86 16.54 0.32
N LEU A 297 4.09 16.46 0.82
CA LEU A 297 4.78 17.60 1.44
C LEU A 297 5.04 18.72 0.43
N GLY A 298 5.43 18.38 -0.80
CA GLY A 298 5.56 19.36 -1.90
C GLY A 298 4.24 20.01 -2.29
N ALA A 299 3.11 19.34 -2.10
CA ALA A 299 1.76 19.88 -2.34
C ALA A 299 1.22 20.72 -1.15
N GLY A 300 2.00 20.92 -0.09
CA GLY A 300 1.61 21.77 1.05
C GLY A 300 0.63 21.11 2.02
N ILE A 301 0.70 19.79 2.19
CA ILE A 301 -0.12 19.09 3.19
C ILE A 301 0.24 19.56 4.61
N GLN A 302 -0.76 19.66 5.49
CA GLN A 302 -0.56 19.98 6.91
C GLN A 302 0.22 18.85 7.60
N THR A 303 1.46 19.14 8.00
CA THR A 303 2.38 18.18 8.62
C THR A 303 1.95 17.73 10.01
N ASP A 304 1.36 18.69 10.77
CA ASP A 304 1.00 18.50 12.18
C ASP A 304 -0.49 18.20 12.38
N ALA A 305 -1.19 17.81 11.31
CA ALA A 305 -2.58 17.36 11.40
C ALA A 305 -2.67 16.15 12.36
N LEU A 306 -3.72 16.13 13.19
CA LEU A 306 -3.93 15.12 14.21
C LEU A 306 -5.07 14.19 13.82
N ASN A 307 -4.85 12.89 13.98
CA ASN A 307 -5.90 11.90 13.86
C ASN A 307 -6.78 11.84 15.14
N TYR A 308 -7.76 10.94 15.20
CA TYR A 308 -8.66 10.81 16.36
C TYR A 308 -7.94 10.38 17.67
N GLN A 309 -6.68 9.88 17.58
CA GLN A 309 -5.82 9.56 18.71
C GLN A 309 -4.90 10.71 19.09
N ASN A 310 -5.09 11.91 18.52
CA ASN A 310 -4.18 13.05 18.57
C ASN A 310 -2.74 12.71 18.12
N ALA A 311 -2.57 11.63 17.36
CA ALA A 311 -1.28 11.29 16.81
C ALA A 311 -1.08 12.01 15.46
N SER A 312 0.08 12.65 15.27
CA SER A 312 0.51 13.22 13.99
C SER A 312 1.17 12.14 13.13
N ALA A 313 1.45 12.47 11.86
CA ALA A 313 2.21 11.60 10.96
C ALA A 313 3.59 11.23 11.55
N MET A 314 4.21 12.15 12.31
CA MET A 314 5.49 11.91 13.02
C MET A 314 5.35 10.79 14.06
N HIS A 315 4.31 10.79 14.89
CA HIS A 315 4.05 9.72 15.85
C HIS A 315 3.93 8.35 15.17
N ILE A 316 3.20 8.30 14.04
CA ILE A 316 2.99 7.06 13.29
C ILE A 316 4.30 6.58 12.66
N ALA A 317 5.06 7.47 12.01
CA ALA A 317 6.35 7.14 11.39
C ALA A 317 7.35 6.59 12.41
N VAL A 318 7.38 7.19 13.61
CA VAL A 318 8.22 6.73 14.73
C VAL A 318 7.75 5.37 15.26
N LEU A 319 6.45 5.19 15.49
CA LEU A 319 5.88 3.94 15.96
C LEU A 319 6.16 2.77 14.99
N ARG A 320 6.15 3.05 13.69
CA ARG A 320 6.44 2.09 12.61
C ARG A 320 7.94 1.92 12.33
N ASN A 321 8.79 2.73 12.96
CA ASN A 321 10.24 2.72 12.76
C ASN A 321 10.66 3.01 11.32
N TYR A 322 10.11 4.07 10.71
CA TYR A 322 10.47 4.53 9.36
C TYR A 322 11.39 5.77 9.38
N PRO A 323 12.73 5.59 9.50
CA PRO A 323 13.66 6.71 9.66
C PRO A 323 13.69 7.68 8.47
N ALA A 324 13.43 7.20 7.27
CA ALA A 324 13.39 8.05 6.08
C ALA A 324 12.21 9.05 6.12
N ILE A 325 11.02 8.60 6.56
CA ILE A 325 9.85 9.48 6.73
C ILE A 325 10.05 10.42 7.90
N VAL A 326 10.58 9.94 9.03
CA VAL A 326 10.94 10.78 10.18
C VAL A 326 11.89 11.90 9.74
N LYS A 327 12.91 11.57 8.92
CA LYS A 327 13.81 12.57 8.37
C LYS A 327 13.08 13.60 7.51
N LEU A 328 12.21 13.16 6.59
CA LEU A 328 11.43 14.07 5.74
C LEU A 328 10.55 15.02 6.56
N LEU A 329 9.90 14.52 7.62
CA LEU A 329 9.07 15.34 8.51
C LEU A 329 9.90 16.34 9.32
N ILE A 330 11.09 15.95 9.75
CA ILE A 330 12.07 16.86 10.36
C ILE A 330 12.52 17.92 9.34
N ASP A 331 12.86 17.52 8.11
CA ASP A 331 13.35 18.46 7.09
C ASP A 331 12.31 19.57 6.74
N VAL A 332 11.03 19.34 7.02
CA VAL A 332 9.94 20.35 6.87
C VAL A 332 9.52 20.98 8.21
N GLU A 333 10.31 20.84 9.25
CA GLU A 333 10.11 21.46 10.57
C GLU A 333 8.76 21.16 11.23
N CYS A 334 8.31 19.90 11.17
CA CYS A 334 7.10 19.51 11.90
C CYS A 334 7.24 19.74 13.41
N ASP A 335 6.12 20.00 14.09
CA ASP A 335 6.10 20.19 15.54
C ASP A 335 6.42 18.88 16.28
N LEU A 336 7.58 18.87 16.98
CA LEU A 336 8.07 17.72 17.74
C LEU A 336 7.46 17.61 19.13
N ASP A 337 6.80 18.67 19.63
CA ASP A 337 6.23 18.76 20.97
C ASP A 337 4.73 18.36 21.00
N VAL A 338 4.15 17.97 19.89
CA VAL A 338 2.77 17.47 19.79
C VAL A 338 2.56 16.27 20.71
N LEU A 339 1.44 16.26 21.44
CA LEU A 339 1.06 15.21 22.38
C LEU A 339 -0.08 14.35 21.80
N ASP A 340 0.08 13.05 21.86
CA ASP A 340 -0.99 12.10 21.58
C ASP A 340 -2.03 12.01 22.73
N ASN A 341 -3.09 11.21 22.57
CA ASN A 341 -4.11 10.99 23.62
C ASN A 341 -3.58 10.40 24.93
N GLN A 342 -2.34 9.89 24.94
CA GLN A 342 -1.67 9.38 26.13
C GLN A 342 -0.75 10.43 26.76
N GLY A 343 -0.72 11.66 26.23
CA GLY A 343 0.19 12.71 26.64
C GLY A 343 1.65 12.42 26.28
N LYS A 344 1.91 11.72 25.17
CA LYS A 344 3.23 11.34 24.73
C LYS A 344 3.64 12.12 23.47
N THR A 345 4.90 12.56 23.44
CA THR A 345 5.52 13.10 22.24
C THR A 345 6.01 11.97 21.32
N SER A 346 6.35 12.31 20.08
CA SER A 346 7.02 11.37 19.15
C SER A 346 8.35 10.85 19.72
N LEU A 347 9.08 11.68 20.49
CA LEU A 347 10.27 11.25 21.22
C LEU A 347 9.98 10.19 22.28
N ASP A 348 8.91 10.36 23.08
CA ASP A 348 8.50 9.36 24.07
C ASP A 348 8.11 8.02 23.42
N VAL A 349 7.47 8.08 22.23
CA VAL A 349 7.13 6.88 21.44
C VAL A 349 8.40 6.18 20.95
N ALA A 350 9.39 6.94 20.44
CA ALA A 350 10.69 6.40 20.02
C ALA A 350 11.44 5.71 21.17
N ALA A 351 11.46 6.36 22.33
CA ALA A 351 12.14 5.84 23.53
C ALA A 351 11.48 4.54 23.99
N ARG A 352 10.14 4.50 24.10
CA ARG A 352 9.38 3.31 24.51
C ARG A 352 9.53 2.16 23.52
N GLY A 353 9.57 2.44 22.22
CA GLY A 353 9.76 1.46 21.15
C GLY A 353 11.22 0.97 21.03
N ASN A 354 12.12 1.49 21.83
CA ASN A 354 13.58 1.25 21.75
C ASN A 354 14.16 1.58 20.37
N HIS A 355 13.58 2.58 19.68
CA HIS A 355 14.05 3.07 18.37
C HIS A 355 15.17 4.10 18.56
N ILE A 356 16.36 3.61 18.92
CA ILE A 356 17.53 4.44 19.30
C ILE A 356 17.86 5.50 18.25
N THR A 357 17.94 5.08 16.99
CA THR A 357 18.28 5.99 15.87
C THR A 357 17.27 7.12 15.73
N LEU A 358 15.96 6.81 15.85
CA LEU A 358 14.91 7.81 15.74
C LEU A 358 14.92 8.78 16.92
N ALA A 359 15.11 8.28 18.14
CA ALA A 359 15.22 9.15 19.31
C ALA A 359 16.40 10.12 19.16
N ASP A 360 17.56 9.64 18.70
CA ASP A 360 18.74 10.48 18.46
C ASP A 360 18.49 11.53 17.36
N MET A 361 17.78 11.16 16.29
CA MET A 361 17.39 12.09 15.22
C MET A 361 16.48 13.19 15.75
N ILE A 362 15.45 12.82 16.50
CA ILE A 362 14.47 13.78 17.07
C ILE A 362 15.18 14.73 18.05
N ILE A 363 16.02 14.23 18.96
CA ILE A 363 16.75 15.08 19.91
C ILE A 363 17.70 16.05 19.18
N LYS A 364 18.40 15.58 18.14
CA LYS A 364 19.27 16.44 17.33
C LYS A 364 18.48 17.54 16.63
N ALA A 365 17.34 17.20 16.06
CA ALA A 365 16.47 18.15 15.38
C ALA A 365 15.90 19.20 16.35
N ASP A 366 15.36 18.78 17.48
CA ASP A 366 14.81 19.70 18.50
C ASP A 366 15.87 20.69 19.01
N ARG A 367 17.07 20.17 19.27
CA ARG A 367 18.18 21.03 19.71
C ARG A 367 18.66 21.99 18.62
N PHE A 368 18.66 21.55 17.36
CA PHE A 368 19.04 22.39 16.23
C PHE A 368 18.01 23.50 16.01
N TYR A 369 16.72 23.22 16.01
CA TYR A 369 15.67 24.22 15.85
C TYR A 369 15.67 25.27 16.98
N LYS A 370 15.91 24.83 18.23
CA LYS A 370 16.03 25.76 19.37
C LYS A 370 17.24 26.66 19.23
N TRP A 371 18.38 26.12 18.81
CA TRP A 371 19.60 26.90 18.56
C TRP A 371 19.39 27.90 17.41
N GLU A 372 18.77 27.46 16.33
CA GLU A 372 18.51 28.30 15.16
C GLU A 372 17.58 29.46 15.50
N LYS A 373 16.51 29.21 16.22
CA LYS A 373 15.58 30.22 16.70
C LYS A 373 16.24 31.26 17.63
N GLU A 374 17.25 30.84 18.41
CA GLU A 374 18.00 31.74 19.31
C GLU A 374 19.07 32.56 18.56
N ASN A 375 19.61 32.08 17.43
CA ASN A 375 20.81 32.64 16.80
C ASN A 375 20.64 33.22 15.39
N LEU A 376 19.53 32.92 14.69
CA LEU A 376 19.26 33.44 13.37
C LEU A 376 18.13 34.46 13.43
N ASN A 377 18.40 35.70 12.97
CA ASN A 377 17.38 36.69 12.72
C ASN A 377 16.52 36.29 11.51
N SER A 378 15.24 36.65 11.54
CA SER A 378 14.13 36.15 10.72
C SER A 378 14.17 36.35 9.19
N ASP A 379 15.29 36.71 8.58
CA ASP A 379 15.33 37.13 7.16
C ASP A 379 15.99 36.14 6.18
N SER A 380 16.17 34.86 6.55
CA SER A 380 16.78 33.87 5.63
C SER A 380 15.91 32.63 5.40
N ASP A 381 14.92 32.77 4.53
CA ASP A 381 13.88 31.77 4.26
C ASP A 381 14.27 30.51 3.47
N SER A 382 15.53 30.22 3.19
CA SER A 382 15.80 29.13 2.21
C SER A 382 16.90 28.12 2.51
N TRP A 383 17.50 28.07 3.71
CA TRP A 383 18.75 27.31 3.91
C TRP A 383 18.68 26.13 4.90
N ILE A 384 17.51 25.80 5.43
CA ILE A 384 17.35 24.88 6.59
C ILE A 384 17.63 23.42 6.20
N SER A 385 17.08 22.96 5.07
CA SER A 385 17.21 21.54 4.66
C SER A 385 18.64 21.11 4.29
N GLU A 386 19.51 22.08 3.96
CA GLU A 386 20.90 21.79 3.62
C GLU A 386 21.83 21.73 4.86
N ARG A 387 21.45 22.35 5.99
CA ARG A 387 22.30 22.43 7.19
C ARG A 387 22.13 21.25 8.12
N LEU A 388 20.89 20.81 8.41
CA LEU A 388 20.68 19.69 9.32
C LEU A 388 20.99 18.36 8.60
N THR A 389 22.06 17.73 8.97
CA THR A 389 22.45 16.42 8.46
C THR A 389 22.55 15.39 9.57
N PHE A 390 21.93 14.21 9.37
CA PHE A 390 22.06 13.07 10.29
C PHE A 390 23.20 12.12 9.89
N LYS A 391 23.87 12.41 8.77
CA LYS A 391 25.03 11.63 8.33
C LYS A 391 26.18 11.80 9.31
N GLN A 392 26.88 10.70 9.54
CA GLN A 392 28.06 10.72 10.38
C GLN A 392 29.17 11.47 9.66
N ASP A 393 29.76 12.47 10.33
CA ASP A 393 30.94 13.13 9.83
C ASP A 393 32.17 12.21 9.96
N HIS A 394 32.80 11.89 8.84
CA HIS A 394 33.94 10.97 8.74
C HIS A 394 35.30 11.70 8.67
N ARG A 395 35.35 13.03 8.87
CA ARG A 395 36.61 13.76 8.93
C ARG A 395 37.50 13.22 10.04
N LEU A 396 38.80 13.21 9.80
CA LEU A 396 39.78 12.69 10.76
C LEU A 396 39.71 13.36 12.13
N GLU A 397 39.45 14.67 12.17
CA GLU A 397 39.32 15.46 13.40
C GLU A 397 38.11 15.00 14.24
N THR A 398 36.97 14.77 13.62
CA THR A 398 35.76 14.29 14.29
C THR A 398 35.89 12.83 14.72
N GLN A 399 36.64 12.02 13.99
CA GLN A 399 36.91 10.63 14.35
C GLN A 399 37.76 10.56 15.61
N HIS A 400 38.77 11.44 15.73
CA HIS A 400 39.58 11.54 16.94
C HIS A 400 38.73 11.93 18.15
N ILE A 401 37.95 13.00 18.06
CA ILE A 401 37.07 13.47 19.14
C ILE A 401 36.10 12.38 19.58
N ARG A 402 35.51 11.63 18.66
CA ARG A 402 34.62 10.49 18.99
C ARG A 402 35.35 9.42 19.80
N SER A 403 36.59 9.11 19.49
CA SER A 403 37.38 8.15 20.26
C SER A 403 37.62 8.63 21.68
N VAL A 404 37.85 9.93 21.87
CA VAL A 404 37.98 10.57 23.20
C VAL A 404 36.65 10.46 23.95
N MET A 405 35.50 10.78 23.30
CA MET A 405 34.20 10.71 23.92
C MET A 405 33.81 9.28 24.31
N TRP A 406 34.14 8.29 23.49
CA TRP A 406 33.91 6.88 23.83
C TRP A 406 34.70 6.51 25.12
N ARG A 407 35.98 6.87 25.21
CA ARG A 407 36.77 6.60 26.41
C ARG A 407 36.25 7.36 27.62
N LEU A 408 35.85 8.62 27.44
CA LEU A 408 35.24 9.44 28.48
C LEU A 408 34.01 8.80 29.06
N ALA A 409 33.05 8.43 28.22
CA ALA A 409 31.77 7.81 28.63
C ALA A 409 31.93 6.43 29.26
N THR A 410 32.85 5.60 28.70
CA THR A 410 32.94 4.19 29.10
C THR A 410 33.89 3.93 30.27
N LYS A 411 34.92 4.78 30.45
CA LYS A 411 36.00 4.55 31.46
C LYS A 411 36.01 5.57 32.58
N TYR A 412 35.65 6.82 32.34
CA TYR A 412 35.93 7.92 33.28
C TYR A 412 34.67 8.55 33.89
N LEU A 413 33.56 8.67 33.16
CA LEU A 413 32.32 9.23 33.70
C LEU A 413 31.56 8.22 34.56
N LYS A 414 31.10 8.69 35.73
CA LYS A 414 30.17 7.93 36.58
C LYS A 414 28.75 7.97 36.05
N ALA A 415 27.92 7.02 36.50
CA ALA A 415 26.57 6.83 36.02
C ALA A 415 25.67 8.10 36.05
N HIS A 416 25.90 9.01 37.01
CA HIS A 416 25.13 10.25 37.17
C HIS A 416 25.79 11.48 36.52
N GLU A 417 27.09 11.42 36.22
CA GLU A 417 27.85 12.58 35.71
C GLU A 417 27.43 12.96 34.27
N TRP A 418 27.07 11.99 33.45
CA TRP A 418 26.57 12.28 32.08
C TRP A 418 25.30 13.12 32.10
N LYS A 419 24.40 12.92 33.09
CA LYS A 419 23.19 13.73 33.23
C LYS A 419 23.55 15.17 33.61
N LYS A 420 24.51 15.38 34.49
CA LYS A 420 24.98 16.72 34.83
C LYS A 420 25.55 17.46 33.61
N LEU A 421 26.32 16.76 32.78
CA LEU A 421 26.81 17.31 31.50
C LEU A 421 25.65 17.64 30.55
N ALA A 422 24.67 16.74 30.45
CA ALA A 422 23.48 16.96 29.62
C ALA A 422 22.74 18.24 30.06
N HIS A 423 22.51 18.44 31.36
CA HIS A 423 21.88 19.67 31.88
C HIS A 423 22.74 20.90 31.58
N TYR A 424 24.03 20.83 31.78
CA TYR A 424 24.94 21.96 31.47
C TYR A 424 24.86 22.36 30.00
N TRP A 425 24.71 21.38 29.07
CA TRP A 425 24.53 21.60 27.64
C TRP A 425 23.07 21.78 27.20
N LYS A 426 22.18 22.17 28.12
CA LYS A 426 20.78 22.48 27.85
C LYS A 426 19.97 21.31 27.20
N PHE A 427 20.27 20.06 27.53
CA PHE A 427 19.36 18.96 27.22
C PHE A 427 18.12 19.05 28.11
N THR A 428 16.95 18.89 27.54
CA THR A 428 15.70 18.89 28.30
C THR A 428 15.55 17.59 29.11
N GLU A 429 14.70 17.61 30.13
CA GLU A 429 14.37 16.39 30.90
C GLU A 429 13.77 15.29 30.01
N ALA A 430 13.04 15.67 28.96
CA ALA A 430 12.52 14.72 27.96
C ALA A 430 13.65 14.04 27.20
N HIS A 431 14.67 14.77 26.77
CA HIS A 431 15.85 14.22 26.11
C HIS A 431 16.60 13.24 27.02
N ILE A 432 16.84 13.64 28.26
CA ILE A 432 17.56 12.81 29.24
C ILE A 432 16.80 11.51 29.51
N ARG A 433 15.47 11.61 29.76
CA ARG A 433 14.61 10.44 29.93
C ARG A 433 14.57 9.54 28.71
N ALA A 434 14.50 10.09 27.50
CA ALA A 434 14.48 9.30 26.26
C ALA A 434 15.80 8.54 26.04
N ILE A 435 16.95 9.14 26.39
CA ILE A 435 18.26 8.47 26.36
C ILE A 435 18.33 7.37 27.41
N GLU A 436 17.88 7.64 28.64
CA GLU A 436 17.95 6.72 29.78
C GLU A 436 17.00 5.53 29.65
N HIS A 437 15.84 5.72 29.02
CA HIS A 437 14.80 4.68 28.91
C HIS A 437 15.23 3.49 28.06
N GLN A 438 16.21 3.67 27.21
CA GLN A 438 16.73 2.60 26.36
C GLN A 438 17.70 1.73 27.12
N TRP A 439 17.27 0.51 27.38
CA TRP A 439 18.04 -0.44 28.16
C TRP A 439 18.90 -1.35 27.26
N THR A 440 20.22 -1.33 27.45
CA THR A 440 21.19 -2.13 26.69
C THR A 440 21.97 -3.10 27.59
N GLY A 441 21.56 -3.22 28.89
CA GLY A 441 22.20 -4.10 29.86
C GLY A 441 22.64 -3.38 31.14
N THR A 442 23.28 -4.08 32.05
CA THR A 442 23.70 -3.58 33.38
C THR A 442 24.67 -2.40 33.32
N LYS A 443 25.34 -2.18 32.19
CA LYS A 443 26.26 -1.06 31.95
C LYS A 443 25.69 -0.02 30.96
N SER A 444 24.39 0.03 30.76
CA SER A 444 23.68 0.96 29.83
C SER A 444 24.09 2.42 30.02
N TYR A 445 24.39 2.86 31.25
CA TYR A 445 24.81 4.25 31.51
C TYR A 445 26.04 4.70 30.71
N ARG A 446 26.91 3.77 30.31
CA ARG A 446 28.07 4.07 29.47
C ARG A 446 27.65 4.41 28.05
N GLU A 447 26.72 3.68 27.54
CA GLU A 447 26.15 3.91 26.21
C GLU A 447 25.26 5.17 26.19
N HIS A 448 24.47 5.40 27.25
CA HIS A 448 23.69 6.64 27.41
C HIS A 448 24.61 7.88 27.43
N GLY A 449 25.71 7.85 28.20
CA GLY A 449 26.69 8.93 28.23
C GLY A 449 27.35 9.15 26.88
N HIS A 450 27.72 8.08 26.18
CA HIS A 450 28.33 8.16 24.87
C HIS A 450 27.35 8.74 23.81
N ARG A 451 26.12 8.28 23.80
CA ARG A 451 25.08 8.83 22.90
C ARG A 451 24.82 10.31 23.16
N MET A 452 24.66 10.69 24.42
CA MET A 452 24.47 12.07 24.80
C MET A 452 25.62 12.95 24.27
N LEU A 453 26.90 12.49 24.44
CA LEU A 453 28.08 13.17 23.91
C LEU A 453 28.08 13.28 22.39
N LEU A 454 27.65 12.25 21.67
CA LEU A 454 27.55 12.28 20.20
C LEU A 454 26.44 13.24 19.71
N ILE A 455 25.30 13.30 20.41
CA ILE A 455 24.23 14.26 20.09
C ILE A 455 24.71 15.69 20.35
N TRP A 456 25.38 15.91 21.46
CA TRP A 456 25.99 17.21 21.78
C TRP A 456 27.05 17.62 20.75
N LEU A 457 27.97 16.71 20.38
CA LEU A 457 29.01 16.95 19.37
C LEU A 457 28.37 17.38 18.03
N HIS A 458 27.31 16.70 17.63
CA HIS A 458 26.59 17.06 16.41
C HIS A 458 26.11 18.51 16.45
N GLY A 459 25.46 18.94 17.54
CA GLY A 459 24.99 20.33 17.71
C GLY A 459 26.14 21.34 17.69
N THR A 460 27.24 21.04 18.37
CA THR A 460 28.45 21.89 18.42
C THR A 460 29.08 22.07 17.04
N ILE A 461 29.14 20.99 16.24
CA ILE A 461 29.67 21.07 14.86
C ILE A 461 28.75 21.88 13.97
N MET A 462 27.43 21.70 14.09
CA MET A 462 26.44 22.46 13.32
C MET A 462 26.46 23.95 13.67
N ALA A 463 26.71 24.30 14.95
CA ALA A 463 26.88 25.66 15.42
C ALA A 463 28.22 26.29 15.02
N GLY A 464 29.16 25.53 14.46
CA GLY A 464 30.53 26.01 14.14
C GLY A 464 31.41 26.26 15.35
N GLU A 465 31.03 25.74 16.53
CA GLU A 465 31.75 25.89 17.78
C GLU A 465 32.92 24.90 17.90
N ASN A 466 33.88 25.21 18.77
CA ASN A 466 35.01 24.31 19.03
C ASN A 466 34.61 23.21 20.04
N PRO A 467 34.52 21.93 19.63
CA PRO A 467 34.05 20.85 20.50
C PRO A 467 35.02 20.59 21.70
N ILE A 468 36.33 20.82 21.53
CA ILE A 468 37.32 20.59 22.60
C ILE A 468 37.13 21.61 23.71
N LYS A 469 36.91 22.89 23.36
CA LYS A 469 36.61 23.97 24.29
C LYS A 469 35.33 23.70 25.06
N GLY A 470 34.21 23.38 24.36
CA GLY A 470 32.93 23.09 24.97
C GLY A 470 32.95 21.84 25.88
N LEU A 471 33.74 20.83 25.52
CA LEU A 471 33.96 19.64 26.37
C LEU A 471 34.77 19.97 27.64
N TYR A 472 35.80 20.79 27.51
CA TYR A 472 36.61 21.28 28.65
C TYR A 472 35.71 22.05 29.65
N GLU A 473 34.97 23.04 29.18
CA GLU A 473 34.07 23.87 30.00
C GLU A 473 32.99 23.02 30.69
N GLY A 474 32.38 22.07 29.99
CA GLY A 474 31.40 21.16 30.54
C GLY A 474 31.97 20.26 31.64
N LEU A 475 33.17 19.71 31.46
CA LEU A 475 33.82 18.89 32.49
C LEU A 475 34.20 19.69 33.72
N VAL A 476 34.68 20.92 33.57
CA VAL A 476 34.96 21.82 34.68
C VAL A 476 33.68 22.16 35.46
N SER A 477 32.57 22.39 34.77
CA SER A 477 31.29 22.73 35.41
C SER A 477 30.73 21.62 36.31
N ILE A 478 31.00 20.37 36.00
CA ILE A 478 30.57 19.21 36.80
C ILE A 478 31.62 18.80 37.88
N GLY A 479 32.72 19.61 38.06
CA GLY A 479 33.75 19.36 39.04
C GLY A 479 34.81 18.32 38.63
N ARG A 480 34.93 18.01 37.33
CA ARG A 480 35.90 17.06 36.76
C ARG A 480 37.06 17.78 36.04
N SER A 481 37.71 18.74 36.74
CA SER A 481 38.84 19.45 36.19
C SER A 481 40.03 18.56 35.84
N ASP A 482 40.17 17.41 36.54
CA ASP A 482 41.14 16.37 36.24
C ASP A 482 41.01 15.83 34.81
N LEU A 483 39.80 15.52 34.39
CA LEU A 483 39.52 15.04 33.04
C LEU A 483 39.61 16.16 32.00
N ALA A 484 39.14 17.35 32.32
CA ALA A 484 39.26 18.52 31.45
C ALA A 484 40.71 18.82 31.06
N GLU A 485 41.60 18.89 32.02
CA GLU A 485 43.04 19.10 31.78
C GLU A 485 43.69 17.96 30.99
N SER A 486 43.30 16.72 31.25
CA SER A 486 43.80 15.58 30.50
C SER A 486 43.42 15.66 29.00
N ILE A 487 42.16 16.04 28.69
CA ILE A 487 41.68 16.21 27.31
C ILE A 487 42.40 17.38 26.64
N ARG A 488 42.60 18.52 27.34
CA ARG A 488 43.32 19.67 26.81
C ARG A 488 44.75 19.32 26.43
N LYS A 489 45.48 18.60 27.32
CA LYS A 489 46.83 18.15 27.06
C LYS A 489 46.94 17.20 25.86
N GLN A 490 45.97 16.27 25.73
CA GLN A 490 45.94 15.33 24.62
C GLN A 490 45.68 16.04 23.29
N ALA A 491 44.71 16.98 23.25
CA ALA A 491 44.41 17.77 22.06
C ALA A 491 45.60 18.63 21.59
N ASN A 492 46.34 19.22 22.55
CA ASN A 492 47.54 20.00 22.24
C ASN A 492 48.69 19.11 21.73
N ALA A 493 48.84 17.89 22.24
CA ALA A 493 49.87 16.95 21.78
C ALA A 493 49.60 16.49 20.33
N ASP A 494 48.34 16.23 20.00
CA ASP A 494 47.93 15.81 18.67
C ASP A 494 48.03 16.93 17.63
N SER A 495 47.76 18.20 18.02
CA SER A 495 47.97 19.37 17.16
C SER A 495 49.45 19.66 16.89
N ALA A 496 50.35 19.31 17.80
CA ALA A 496 51.81 19.43 17.63
C ALA A 496 52.39 18.30 16.76
N ALA A 497 51.71 17.14 16.70
CA ALA A 497 52.16 15.98 15.93
C ALA A 497 51.68 16.00 14.46
N SER A 498 50.74 16.87 14.08
CA SER A 498 50.32 17.02 12.67
C SER A 498 51.37 17.84 11.90
N PRO A 499 51.98 17.33 10.82
CA PRO A 499 52.94 18.08 10.04
C PRO A 499 52.28 19.35 9.48
N ARG A 500 52.81 20.52 9.82
CA ARG A 500 52.50 21.79 9.18
C ARG A 500 52.69 21.58 7.67
N ARG A 501 51.62 21.52 6.90
CA ARG A 501 51.77 21.69 5.45
C ARG A 501 52.29 23.09 5.23
N CYS A 502 53.58 23.18 4.96
CA CYS A 502 54.18 24.36 4.39
C CYS A 502 53.48 24.69 3.11
N SER A 503 52.72 25.78 3.11
CA SER A 503 52.39 26.50 1.90
C SER A 503 53.72 27.09 1.39
N ALA A 504 54.30 26.42 0.41
CA ALA A 504 55.35 27.00 -0.41
C ALA A 504 54.76 27.09 -1.82
N MET A 505 54.63 28.37 -2.23
CA MET A 505 54.46 28.92 -3.57
C MET A 505 53.28 28.46 -4.41
#